data_2cff845974bb43aca3bdf9e0d9c10d8d
#
_entry.id   2cff845974bb43aca3bdf9e0d9c10d8d
#
_cell.length_a   1.000
_cell.length_b   1.000
_cell.length_c   1.000
_cell.angle_alpha   90.00
_cell.angle_beta   90.00
_cell.angle_gamma   90.00
#
_symmetry.space_group_name_H-M   'P 1'
#
loop_
_entity.id
_entity.type
_entity.pdbx_description
1 polymer ?
#
loop_
_entity_poly.entity_id
_entity_poly.type
_entity_poly.pdbx_seq_one_letter_code
_entity_poly.pdbx_strand_id
1 'polypeptide(L)'
;MAFKALFRRTVQRGLRGVWVRGALPGQACVLAGNHHSWWDGYLLPVLFWGGGRPFKIVVGERRLQEFAFFRRLDTVSASKPREALAALGRGEVLIVFPEGELRPPGPLGGLNRGVVWFAERAGVSVVPVASRVVLRGHELAEAYLVFGAPIEPDLRLLREQLERMLAELDDQIRTAPAEEPLPGFELRLAGRRSTHERMAAWGAALGKLIGLAERKGAP
;
A
#
# COMPACT_ATOMS: atom_id res chain seq x y z
N MET A 1 12.81 -14.85 8.60
CA MET A 1 13.10 -13.46 9.02
C MET A 1 13.82 -12.63 7.96
N ALA A 2 14.81 -13.14 7.23
CA ALA A 2 15.60 -12.37 6.25
C ALA A 2 14.79 -11.72 5.12
N PHE A 3 13.79 -12.41 4.54
CA PHE A 3 12.99 -11.86 3.45
C PHE A 3 12.11 -10.67 3.87
N LYS A 4 11.49 -10.72 5.06
CA LYS A 4 10.68 -9.60 5.57
C LYS A 4 11.53 -8.33 5.74
N ALA A 5 12.75 -8.50 6.27
CA ALA A 5 13.70 -7.41 6.40
C ALA A 5 14.16 -6.87 5.03
N LEU A 6 14.40 -7.76 4.05
CA LEU A 6 14.76 -7.37 2.69
C LEU A 6 13.65 -6.54 2.04
N PHE A 7 12.40 -6.99 2.09
CA PHE A 7 11.24 -6.26 1.54
C PHE A 7 11.10 -4.88 2.19
N ARG A 8 11.13 -4.83 3.52
CA ARG A 8 11.09 -3.56 4.25
C ARG A 8 12.21 -2.63 3.81
N ARG A 9 13.44 -3.13 3.70
CA ARG A 9 14.60 -2.35 3.28
C ARG A 9 14.51 -1.88 1.84
N THR A 10 13.93 -2.71 0.94
CA THR A 10 13.66 -2.35 -0.45
C THR A 10 12.71 -1.16 -0.51
N VAL A 11 11.57 -1.22 0.20
CA VAL A 11 10.60 -0.12 0.28
C VAL A 11 11.26 1.14 0.86
N GLN A 12 11.99 1.02 1.98
CA GLN A 12 12.64 2.17 2.63
C GLN A 12 13.73 2.82 1.76
N ARG A 13 14.38 2.08 0.87
CA ARG A 13 15.40 2.62 -0.03
C ARG A 13 14.83 3.21 -1.32
N GLY A 14 13.73 2.66 -1.80
CA GLY A 14 13.13 3.04 -3.08
C GLY A 14 12.04 4.11 -2.98
N LEU A 15 11.49 4.34 -1.80
CA LEU A 15 10.43 5.32 -1.58
C LEU A 15 10.83 6.35 -0.52
N ARG A 16 10.24 7.54 -0.59
CA ARG A 16 10.31 8.56 0.46
C ARG A 16 9.58 8.10 1.72
N GLY A 17 8.46 7.40 1.55
CA GLY A 17 7.68 6.85 2.64
C GLY A 17 6.43 6.13 2.18
N VAL A 18 5.77 5.51 3.13
CA VAL A 18 4.46 4.87 2.95
C VAL A 18 3.48 5.49 3.94
N TRP A 19 2.49 6.17 3.40
CA TRP A 19 1.44 6.86 4.13
C TRP A 19 0.12 6.11 4.01
N VAL A 20 -0.61 6.03 5.10
CA VAL A 20 -1.84 5.26 5.20
C VAL A 20 -2.95 6.09 5.81
N ARG A 21 -4.14 6.00 5.22
CA ARG A 21 -5.39 6.48 5.81
C ARG A 21 -6.33 5.29 6.02
N GLY A 22 -6.99 5.26 7.16
CA GLY A 22 -7.79 4.12 7.60
C GLY A 22 -6.97 3.07 8.36
N ALA A 23 -7.61 2.03 8.84
CA ALA A 23 -7.00 1.00 9.67
C ALA A 23 -6.82 -0.32 8.90
N LEU A 24 -5.72 -1.01 9.18
CA LEU A 24 -5.56 -2.39 8.71
C LEU A 24 -6.68 -3.26 9.33
N PRO A 25 -7.26 -4.19 8.55
CA PRO A 25 -8.33 -5.04 9.04
C PRO A 25 -7.95 -5.81 10.32
N GLY A 26 -8.82 -5.74 11.31
CA GLY A 26 -8.66 -6.46 12.59
C GLY A 26 -9.11 -7.93 12.54
N GLN A 27 -9.90 -8.31 11.54
CA GLN A 27 -10.51 -9.63 11.38
C GLN A 27 -10.20 -10.22 10.02
N ALA A 28 -10.52 -11.51 9.82
CA ALA A 28 -10.45 -12.14 8.51
C ALA A 28 -11.33 -11.40 7.51
N CYS A 29 -10.77 -11.09 6.36
CA CYS A 29 -11.47 -10.44 5.26
C CYS A 29 -10.74 -10.70 3.94
N VAL A 30 -11.40 -10.43 2.83
CA VAL A 30 -10.74 -10.30 1.54
C VAL A 30 -10.38 -8.83 1.33
N LEU A 31 -9.10 -8.53 1.32
CA LEU A 31 -8.58 -7.19 1.06
C LEU A 31 -8.42 -7.03 -0.46
N ALA A 32 -9.19 -6.14 -1.06
CA ALA A 32 -9.23 -5.93 -2.50
C ALA A 32 -8.56 -4.59 -2.88
N GLY A 33 -7.41 -4.65 -3.53
CA GLY A 33 -6.65 -3.47 -3.94
C GLY A 33 -6.59 -3.28 -5.45
N ASN A 34 -6.56 -2.02 -5.94
CA ASN A 34 -6.16 -1.74 -7.32
C ASN A 34 -4.68 -2.09 -7.52
N HIS A 35 -4.28 -2.34 -8.77
CA HIS A 35 -2.92 -2.80 -9.09
C HIS A 35 -2.28 -1.97 -10.21
N HIS A 36 -1.65 -0.85 -9.84
CA HIS A 36 -1.06 0.08 -10.80
C HIS A 36 0.45 0.29 -10.64
N SER A 37 1.03 -0.28 -9.60
CA SER A 37 2.45 -0.09 -9.31
C SER A 37 3.15 -1.40 -8.98
N TRP A 38 4.38 -1.55 -9.46
CA TRP A 38 5.26 -2.63 -9.05
C TRP A 38 5.42 -2.71 -7.51
N TRP A 39 5.28 -1.57 -6.83
CA TRP A 39 5.36 -1.47 -5.38
C TRP A 39 4.21 -2.14 -4.64
N ASP A 40 3.04 -2.33 -5.27
CA ASP A 40 1.85 -2.88 -4.60
C ASP A 40 2.13 -4.25 -3.98
N GLY A 41 2.94 -5.08 -4.64
CA GLY A 41 3.39 -6.38 -4.13
C GLY A 41 4.32 -6.29 -2.91
N TYR A 42 4.84 -5.12 -2.57
CA TYR A 42 5.71 -4.87 -1.42
C TYR A 42 5.00 -4.10 -0.30
N LEU A 43 4.14 -3.14 -0.66
CA LEU A 43 3.54 -2.20 0.28
C LEU A 43 2.63 -2.90 1.28
N LEU A 44 1.65 -3.68 0.80
CA LEU A 44 0.72 -4.39 1.67
C LEU A 44 1.45 -5.40 2.57
N PRO A 45 2.33 -6.31 2.05
CA PRO A 45 3.10 -7.20 2.91
C PRO A 45 3.87 -6.50 4.02
N VAL A 46 4.56 -5.41 3.70
CA VAL A 46 5.38 -4.70 4.68
C VAL A 46 4.53 -4.08 5.77
N LEU A 47 3.35 -3.54 5.45
CA LEU A 47 2.40 -3.01 6.41
C LEU A 47 1.83 -4.11 7.32
N PHE A 48 1.41 -5.24 6.74
CA PHE A 48 0.85 -6.36 7.48
C PHE A 48 1.88 -7.02 8.40
N TRP A 49 3.11 -7.25 7.93
CA TRP A 49 4.18 -7.74 8.79
C TRP A 49 4.54 -6.77 9.91
N GLY A 50 4.53 -5.45 9.63
CA GLY A 50 4.77 -4.41 10.63
C GLY A 50 3.68 -4.36 11.69
N GLY A 51 2.44 -4.63 11.31
CA GLY A 51 1.28 -4.69 12.19
C GLY A 51 1.07 -6.05 12.89
N GLY A 52 1.94 -7.05 12.63
CA GLY A 52 1.81 -8.39 13.21
C GLY A 52 0.55 -9.16 12.76
N ARG A 53 -0.06 -8.77 11.63
CA ARG A 53 -1.29 -9.38 11.14
C ARG A 53 -1.00 -10.51 10.16
N PRO A 54 -1.54 -11.71 10.37
CA PRO A 54 -1.38 -12.82 9.44
C PRO A 54 -2.19 -12.56 8.17
N PHE A 55 -1.59 -12.88 7.02
CA PHE A 55 -2.21 -12.67 5.73
C PHE A 55 -1.68 -13.67 4.69
N LYS A 56 -2.41 -13.79 3.58
CA LYS A 56 -1.95 -14.41 2.34
C LYS A 56 -2.22 -13.49 1.17
N ILE A 57 -1.36 -13.53 0.14
CA ILE A 57 -1.58 -12.82 -1.12
C ILE A 57 -1.88 -13.85 -2.21
N VAL A 58 -2.95 -13.61 -2.94
CA VAL A 58 -3.27 -14.42 -4.13
C VAL A 58 -2.38 -13.96 -5.29
N VAL A 59 -1.63 -14.91 -5.86
CA VAL A 59 -0.71 -14.66 -6.97
C VAL A 59 -1.01 -15.62 -8.11
N GLY A 60 -1.01 -15.11 -9.34
CA GLY A 60 -1.19 -15.93 -10.53
C GLY A 60 -0.06 -16.97 -10.69
N GLU A 61 -0.40 -18.17 -11.15
CA GLU A 61 0.53 -19.31 -11.27
C GLU A 61 1.77 -18.94 -12.12
N ARG A 62 1.60 -18.23 -13.23
CA ARG A 62 2.69 -17.78 -14.08
C ARG A 62 3.71 -16.94 -13.30
N ARG A 63 3.26 -16.03 -12.43
CA ARG A 63 4.13 -15.19 -11.60
C ARG A 63 4.86 -15.99 -10.54
N LEU A 64 4.22 -17.03 -9.98
CA LEU A 64 4.87 -17.93 -9.03
C LEU A 64 5.93 -18.82 -9.69
N GLN A 65 5.83 -19.08 -10.99
CA GLN A 65 6.84 -19.79 -11.77
C GLN A 65 8.01 -18.86 -12.14
N GLU A 66 7.72 -17.65 -12.60
CA GLU A 66 8.72 -16.62 -12.94
C GLU A 66 9.54 -16.20 -11.70
N PHE A 67 8.89 -16.10 -10.56
CA PHE A 67 9.50 -15.61 -9.31
C PHE A 67 9.29 -16.62 -8.17
N ALA A 68 10.01 -17.74 -8.23
CA ALA A 68 9.87 -18.85 -7.26
C ALA A 68 10.04 -18.42 -5.78
N PHE A 69 10.73 -17.31 -5.52
CA PHE A 69 10.89 -16.76 -4.17
C PHE A 69 9.56 -16.29 -3.55
N PHE A 70 8.55 -15.93 -4.37
CA PHE A 70 7.21 -15.59 -3.85
C PHE A 70 6.59 -16.73 -3.06
N ARG A 71 6.89 -18.00 -3.39
CA ARG A 71 6.41 -19.17 -2.62
C ARG A 71 6.89 -19.19 -1.16
N ARG A 72 7.92 -18.39 -0.84
CA ARG A 72 8.45 -18.22 0.53
C ARG A 72 7.86 -17.02 1.27
N LEU A 73 6.98 -16.27 0.62
CA LEU A 73 6.38 -15.05 1.11
C LEU A 73 4.87 -15.29 1.22
N ASP A 74 4.33 -15.48 2.33
CA ASP A 74 2.89 -15.51 2.64
C ASP A 74 1.93 -15.44 1.41
N THR A 75 2.23 -16.21 0.33
CA THR A 75 1.48 -16.23 -0.93
C THR A 75 0.69 -17.53 -1.08
N VAL A 76 -0.37 -17.47 -1.86
CA VAL A 76 -1.14 -18.62 -2.33
C VAL A 76 -1.40 -18.50 -3.82
N SER A 77 -1.30 -19.62 -4.55
CA SER A 77 -1.61 -19.62 -5.98
C SER A 77 -3.12 -19.41 -6.23
N ALA A 78 -3.44 -18.59 -7.24
CA ALA A 78 -4.81 -18.44 -7.72
C ALA A 78 -5.42 -19.78 -8.19
N SER A 79 -4.59 -20.76 -8.60
CA SER A 79 -5.02 -22.10 -8.96
C SER A 79 -5.34 -23.01 -7.76
N LYS A 80 -5.06 -22.55 -6.53
CA LYS A 80 -5.27 -23.30 -5.29
C LYS A 80 -6.27 -22.63 -4.36
N PRO A 81 -7.52 -22.45 -4.75
CA PRO A 81 -8.52 -21.70 -3.98
C PRO A 81 -8.78 -22.29 -2.59
N ARG A 82 -8.60 -23.59 -2.40
CA ARG A 82 -8.76 -24.25 -1.09
C ARG A 82 -7.72 -23.75 -0.06
N GLU A 83 -6.49 -23.46 -0.49
CA GLU A 83 -5.45 -22.91 0.40
C GLU A 83 -5.82 -21.49 0.84
N ALA A 84 -6.36 -20.66 -0.07
CA ALA A 84 -6.84 -19.32 0.23
C ALA A 84 -8.02 -19.33 1.22
N LEU A 85 -9.00 -20.20 1.00
CA LEU A 85 -10.14 -20.36 1.92
C LEU A 85 -9.70 -20.87 3.30
N ALA A 86 -8.73 -21.81 3.35
CA ALA A 86 -8.18 -22.28 4.62
C ALA A 86 -7.46 -21.15 5.39
N ALA A 87 -6.80 -20.21 4.71
CA ALA A 87 -6.20 -19.04 5.34
C ALA A 87 -7.27 -18.13 5.98
N LEU A 88 -8.34 -17.82 5.23
CA LEU A 88 -9.48 -17.07 5.77
C LEU A 88 -10.12 -17.76 6.98
N GLY A 89 -10.27 -19.10 6.92
CA GLY A 89 -10.79 -19.90 8.05
C GLY A 89 -9.89 -19.90 9.30
N ARG A 90 -8.59 -19.60 9.16
CA ARG A 90 -7.67 -19.39 10.29
C ARG A 90 -7.67 -17.96 10.83
N GLY A 91 -8.51 -17.08 10.30
CA GLY A 91 -8.54 -15.67 10.72
C GLY A 91 -7.54 -14.77 9.98
N GLU A 92 -6.88 -15.26 8.91
CA GLU A 92 -5.92 -14.50 8.12
C GLU A 92 -6.64 -13.57 7.13
N VAL A 93 -5.98 -12.49 6.74
CA VAL A 93 -6.44 -11.60 5.66
C VAL A 93 -6.01 -12.15 4.31
N LEU A 94 -6.91 -12.21 3.35
CA LEU A 94 -6.59 -12.61 1.98
C LEU A 94 -6.47 -11.36 1.09
N ILE A 95 -5.26 -11.03 0.67
CA ILE A 95 -4.97 -9.90 -0.22
C ILE A 95 -5.16 -10.34 -1.67
N VAL A 96 -6.01 -9.62 -2.39
CA VAL A 96 -6.32 -9.89 -3.79
C VAL A 96 -6.21 -8.58 -4.58
N PHE A 97 -5.58 -8.64 -5.74
CA PHE A 97 -5.64 -7.58 -6.74
C PHE A 97 -6.62 -8.02 -7.84
N PRO A 98 -7.90 -7.58 -7.75
CA PRO A 98 -8.96 -8.13 -8.60
C PRO A 98 -8.81 -7.78 -10.09
N GLU A 99 -7.97 -6.83 -10.46
CA GLU A 99 -7.63 -6.55 -11.85
C GLU A 99 -6.82 -7.69 -12.50
N GLY A 100 -6.14 -8.53 -11.68
CA GLY A 100 -5.40 -9.72 -12.13
C GLY A 100 -4.07 -9.43 -12.81
N GLU A 101 -3.81 -8.21 -13.18
CA GLU A 101 -2.58 -7.75 -13.84
C GLU A 101 -2.22 -6.32 -13.42
N LEU A 102 -0.93 -5.98 -13.57
CA LEU A 102 -0.46 -4.62 -13.36
C LEU A 102 -0.96 -3.72 -14.48
N ARG A 103 -1.61 -2.61 -14.13
CA ARG A 103 -2.12 -1.63 -15.09
C ARG A 103 -1.45 -0.28 -14.93
N PRO A 104 -1.41 0.55 -15.99
CA PRO A 104 -0.98 1.94 -15.84
C PRO A 104 -1.85 2.69 -14.82
N PRO A 105 -1.30 3.72 -14.13
CA PRO A 105 -2.11 4.61 -13.32
C PRO A 105 -3.24 5.24 -14.14
N GLY A 106 -4.47 5.16 -13.63
CA GLY A 106 -5.65 5.64 -14.35
C GLY A 106 -6.94 5.06 -13.78
N PRO A 107 -7.99 5.02 -14.61
CA PRO A 107 -9.26 4.41 -14.24
C PRO A 107 -9.09 2.92 -13.87
N LEU A 108 -9.94 2.46 -12.96
CA LEU A 108 -9.96 1.06 -12.53
C LEU A 108 -10.30 0.14 -13.70
N GLY A 109 -9.52 -0.91 -13.89
CA GLY A 109 -9.73 -1.94 -14.92
C GLY A 109 -10.91 -2.87 -14.64
N GLY A 110 -11.02 -3.93 -15.43
CA GLY A 110 -11.98 -5.01 -15.18
C GLY A 110 -11.68 -5.73 -13.88
N LEU A 111 -12.68 -5.98 -13.04
CA LEU A 111 -12.51 -6.72 -11.79
C LEU A 111 -12.92 -8.18 -11.95
N ASN A 112 -12.07 -9.08 -11.48
CA ASN A 112 -12.33 -10.52 -11.48
C ASN A 112 -13.26 -10.90 -10.32
N ARG A 113 -14.29 -11.69 -10.59
CA ARG A 113 -15.24 -12.16 -9.57
C ARG A 113 -14.62 -13.03 -8.48
N GLY A 114 -13.42 -13.54 -8.69
CA GLY A 114 -12.72 -14.36 -7.69
C GLY A 114 -12.62 -13.68 -6.31
N VAL A 115 -12.51 -12.35 -6.27
CA VAL A 115 -12.46 -11.58 -5.01
C VAL A 115 -13.73 -11.74 -4.18
N VAL A 116 -14.89 -11.62 -4.82
CA VAL A 116 -16.21 -11.78 -4.18
C VAL A 116 -16.46 -13.25 -3.83
N TRP A 117 -16.12 -14.16 -4.73
CA TRP A 117 -16.27 -15.59 -4.51
C TRP A 117 -15.52 -16.08 -3.25
N PHE A 118 -14.30 -15.62 -3.00
CA PHE A 118 -13.56 -15.96 -1.78
C PHE A 118 -14.28 -15.45 -0.53
N ALA A 119 -14.78 -14.23 -0.55
CA ALA A 119 -15.46 -13.61 0.58
C ALA A 119 -16.80 -14.32 0.88
N GLU A 120 -17.63 -14.56 -0.12
CA GLU A 120 -18.89 -15.31 -0.01
C GLU A 120 -18.64 -16.70 0.57
N ARG A 121 -17.66 -17.42 0.00
CA ARG A 121 -17.39 -18.80 0.38
C ARG A 121 -16.83 -18.94 1.80
N ALA A 122 -16.12 -17.94 2.27
CA ALA A 122 -15.57 -17.89 3.64
C ALA A 122 -16.49 -17.19 4.65
N GLY A 123 -17.60 -16.56 4.22
CA GLY A 123 -18.49 -15.79 5.10
C GLY A 123 -17.82 -14.56 5.71
N VAL A 124 -16.96 -13.88 4.94
CA VAL A 124 -16.21 -12.69 5.40
C VAL A 124 -16.51 -11.48 4.50
N SER A 125 -16.28 -10.28 5.01
CA SER A 125 -16.42 -9.04 4.26
C SER A 125 -15.29 -8.84 3.24
N VAL A 126 -15.52 -7.94 2.29
CA VAL A 126 -14.48 -7.39 1.41
C VAL A 126 -14.07 -6.01 1.95
N VAL A 127 -12.76 -5.76 2.03
CA VAL A 127 -12.22 -4.44 2.41
C VAL A 127 -11.52 -3.84 1.19
N PRO A 128 -12.05 -2.76 0.60
CA PRO A 128 -11.40 -2.09 -0.53
C PRO A 128 -10.15 -1.34 -0.06
N VAL A 129 -9.10 -1.33 -0.90
CA VAL A 129 -7.88 -0.55 -0.69
C VAL A 129 -7.53 0.19 -1.98
N ALA A 130 -7.54 1.52 -1.92
CA ALA A 130 -7.02 2.35 -2.99
C ALA A 130 -5.56 2.68 -2.74
N SER A 131 -4.72 2.55 -3.76
CA SER A 131 -3.29 2.88 -3.67
C SER A 131 -2.84 3.78 -4.83
N ARG A 132 -1.90 4.68 -4.52
CA ARG A 132 -1.12 5.43 -5.50
C ARG A 132 0.34 5.51 -5.07
N VAL A 133 1.22 5.28 -6.02
CA VAL A 133 2.65 5.54 -5.88
C VAL A 133 3.00 6.63 -6.86
N VAL A 134 3.37 7.80 -6.34
CA VAL A 134 3.50 9.03 -7.13
C VAL A 134 4.79 9.76 -6.84
N LEU A 135 5.32 10.42 -7.85
CA LEU A 135 6.41 11.36 -7.73
C LEU A 135 5.79 12.76 -7.60
N ARG A 136 6.12 13.47 -6.52
CA ARG A 136 5.61 14.82 -6.25
C ARG A 136 6.77 15.80 -6.12
N GLY A 137 6.82 16.63 -5.09
CA GLY A 137 7.88 17.64 -4.89
C GLY A 137 9.27 17.11 -4.51
N HIS A 138 9.47 15.79 -4.52
CA HIS A 138 10.73 15.14 -4.13
C HIS A 138 11.18 14.14 -5.19
N GLU A 139 12.49 13.84 -5.27
CA GLU A 139 13.07 12.89 -6.21
C GLU A 139 12.70 11.42 -5.94
N LEU A 140 12.15 11.12 -4.77
CA LEU A 140 11.68 9.78 -4.41
C LEU A 140 10.17 9.72 -4.40
N ALA A 141 9.62 8.65 -4.95
CA ALA A 141 8.19 8.43 -4.97
C ALA A 141 7.63 8.24 -3.56
N GLU A 142 6.39 8.66 -3.40
CA GLU A 142 5.58 8.51 -2.20
C GLU A 142 4.49 7.47 -2.44
N ALA A 143 4.26 6.58 -1.48
CA ALA A 143 3.17 5.62 -1.54
C ALA A 143 2.04 6.03 -0.59
N TYR A 144 0.83 6.12 -1.12
CA TYR A 144 -0.39 6.43 -0.38
C TYR A 144 -1.38 5.29 -0.49
N LEU A 145 -1.86 4.79 0.65
CA LEU A 145 -2.85 3.72 0.72
C LEU A 145 -4.05 4.19 1.56
N VAL A 146 -5.23 3.98 1.04
CA VAL A 146 -6.49 4.23 1.75
C VAL A 146 -7.19 2.91 2.00
N PHE A 147 -7.40 2.55 3.25
CA PHE A 147 -8.20 1.39 3.64
C PHE A 147 -9.64 1.84 3.81
N GLY A 148 -10.57 1.27 3.05
CA GLY A 148 -11.99 1.54 3.14
C GLY A 148 -12.67 0.77 4.28
N ALA A 149 -13.94 1.06 4.50
CA ALA A 149 -14.78 0.28 5.40
C ALA A 149 -15.06 -1.12 4.81
N PRO A 150 -15.26 -2.15 5.64
CA PRO A 150 -15.73 -3.45 5.18
C PRO A 150 -17.07 -3.32 4.45
N ILE A 151 -17.22 -4.02 3.34
CA ILE A 151 -18.44 -4.08 2.55
C ILE A 151 -18.89 -5.53 2.37
N GLU A 152 -20.16 -5.73 2.07
CA GLU A 152 -20.67 -7.03 1.66
C GLU A 152 -20.01 -7.50 0.36
N PRO A 153 -19.89 -8.82 0.13
CA PRO A 153 -19.29 -9.40 -1.06
C PRO A 153 -20.11 -9.12 -2.33
N ASP A 154 -19.99 -7.93 -2.89
CA ASP A 154 -20.64 -7.49 -4.13
C ASP A 154 -19.61 -6.82 -5.04
N LEU A 155 -19.49 -7.31 -6.28
CA LEU A 155 -18.49 -6.84 -7.23
C LEU A 155 -18.78 -5.40 -7.72
N ARG A 156 -20.06 -5.03 -7.84
CA ARG A 156 -20.49 -3.70 -8.24
C ARG A 156 -20.17 -2.71 -7.13
N LEU A 157 -20.53 -3.06 -5.90
CA LEU A 157 -20.25 -2.23 -4.73
C LEU A 157 -18.74 -2.06 -4.52
N LEU A 158 -17.94 -3.14 -4.68
CA LEU A 158 -16.48 -3.05 -4.62
C LEU A 158 -15.93 -2.08 -5.67
N ARG A 159 -16.41 -2.15 -6.92
CA ARG A 159 -16.03 -1.23 -7.99
C ARG A 159 -16.34 0.21 -7.63
N GLU A 160 -17.57 0.49 -7.25
CA GLU A 160 -18.04 1.84 -6.88
C GLU A 160 -17.17 2.42 -5.74
N GLN A 161 -16.87 1.63 -4.72
CA GLN A 161 -16.02 2.04 -3.61
C GLN A 161 -14.58 2.33 -4.05
N LEU A 162 -13.96 1.44 -4.83
CA LEU A 162 -12.60 1.63 -5.32
C LEU A 162 -12.50 2.85 -6.25
N GLU A 163 -13.44 3.03 -7.18
CA GLU A 163 -13.47 4.19 -8.09
C GLU A 163 -13.60 5.50 -7.32
N ARG A 164 -14.50 5.57 -6.33
CA ARG A 164 -14.65 6.72 -5.46
C ARG A 164 -13.38 7.01 -4.67
N MET A 165 -12.81 6.00 -4.01
CA MET A 165 -11.58 6.15 -3.20
C MET A 165 -10.39 6.57 -4.06
N LEU A 166 -10.26 6.06 -5.28
CA LEU A 166 -9.21 6.45 -6.23
C LEU A 166 -9.41 7.89 -6.70
N ALA A 167 -10.64 8.29 -7.03
CA ALA A 167 -10.95 9.65 -7.44
C ALA A 167 -10.64 10.68 -6.33
N GLU A 168 -11.01 10.38 -5.08
CA GLU A 168 -10.70 11.21 -3.91
C GLU A 168 -9.17 11.31 -3.68
N LEU A 169 -8.46 10.20 -3.82
CA LEU A 169 -7.00 10.15 -3.65
C LEU A 169 -6.30 10.94 -4.77
N ASP A 170 -6.72 10.75 -6.02
CA ASP A 170 -6.16 11.46 -7.19
C ASP A 170 -6.42 12.98 -7.09
N ASP A 171 -7.59 13.40 -6.59
CA ASP A 171 -7.90 14.80 -6.33
C ASP A 171 -6.98 15.40 -5.27
N GLN A 172 -6.77 14.70 -4.15
CA GLN A 172 -5.84 15.15 -3.11
C GLN A 172 -4.39 15.23 -3.62
N ILE A 173 -3.94 14.26 -4.42
CA ILE A 173 -2.60 14.27 -5.02
C ILE A 173 -2.42 15.51 -5.91
N ARG A 174 -3.46 15.90 -6.65
CA ARG A 174 -3.44 17.02 -7.59
C ARG A 174 -3.50 18.38 -6.88
N THR A 175 -4.21 18.48 -5.77
CA THR A 175 -4.50 19.75 -5.09
C THR A 175 -3.60 20.07 -3.90
N ALA A 176 -3.03 19.07 -3.25
CA ALA A 176 -2.16 19.28 -2.09
C ALA A 176 -0.79 19.86 -2.48
N PRO A 177 -0.14 20.65 -1.60
CA PRO A 177 1.22 21.15 -1.82
C PRO A 177 2.19 19.99 -2.12
N ALA A 178 3.00 20.14 -3.17
CA ALA A 178 3.79 19.03 -3.72
C ALA A 178 4.86 18.49 -2.74
N GLU A 179 5.40 19.32 -1.89
CA GLU A 179 6.47 18.96 -0.95
C GLU A 179 5.96 18.42 0.40
N GLU A 180 4.65 18.57 0.66
CA GLU A 180 4.03 18.12 1.91
C GLU A 180 3.32 16.79 1.74
N PRO A 181 3.31 15.90 2.76
CA PRO A 181 2.47 14.72 2.74
C PRO A 181 0.99 15.08 2.58
N LEU A 182 0.21 14.18 1.98
CA LEU A 182 -1.22 14.39 1.82
C LEU A 182 -1.91 14.50 3.20
N PRO A 183 -2.84 15.45 3.37
CA PRO A 183 -3.56 15.63 4.63
C PRO A 183 -4.41 14.40 4.98
N GLY A 184 -4.48 14.07 6.27
CA GLY A 184 -5.25 12.93 6.78
C GLY A 184 -4.57 11.57 6.58
N PHE A 185 -3.30 11.54 6.19
CA PHE A 185 -2.50 10.33 6.10
C PHE A 185 -1.45 10.26 7.21
N GLU A 186 -1.26 9.06 7.75
CA GLU A 186 -0.23 8.77 8.74
C GLU A 186 0.98 8.09 8.09
N LEU A 187 2.20 8.54 8.42
CA LEU A 187 3.43 7.88 7.98
C LEU A 187 3.60 6.55 8.73
N ARG A 188 3.38 5.44 8.03
CA ARG A 188 3.50 4.08 8.60
C ARG A 188 4.88 3.47 8.40
N LEU A 189 5.60 3.89 7.36
CA LEU A 189 6.97 3.49 7.11
C LEU A 189 7.74 4.64 6.52
N ALA A 190 8.70 5.15 7.28
CA ALA A 190 9.64 6.14 6.77
C ALA A 190 10.62 5.48 5.79
N GLY A 191 10.80 6.10 4.66
CA GLY A 191 11.76 5.71 3.65
C GLY A 191 13.00 6.60 3.67
N ARG A 192 13.59 6.80 2.50
CA ARG A 192 14.77 7.62 2.32
C ARG A 192 14.37 9.10 2.21
N ARG A 193 15.04 9.96 2.95
CA ARG A 193 14.88 11.41 2.81
C ARG A 193 15.40 11.86 1.44
N SER A 194 14.71 12.82 0.84
CA SER A 194 15.12 13.46 -0.41
C SER A 194 16.46 14.20 -0.23
N THR A 195 17.13 14.47 -1.35
CA THR A 195 18.36 15.26 -1.33
C THR A 195 18.09 16.66 -0.76
N HIS A 196 16.98 17.27 -1.16
CA HIS A 196 16.54 18.56 -0.64
C HIS A 196 16.35 18.55 0.90
N GLU A 197 15.61 17.58 1.43
CA GLU A 197 15.41 17.41 2.88
C GLU A 197 16.74 17.22 3.64
N ARG A 198 17.67 16.48 3.03
CA ARG A 198 19.01 16.27 3.60
C ARG A 198 19.83 17.55 3.62
N MET A 199 19.82 18.29 2.51
CA MET A 199 20.55 19.58 2.41
C MET A 199 19.95 20.61 3.36
N ALA A 200 18.64 20.71 3.48
CA ALA A 200 17.97 21.58 4.44
C ALA A 200 18.35 21.24 5.89
N ALA A 201 18.39 19.95 6.24
CA ALA A 201 18.82 19.51 7.56
C ALA A 201 20.31 19.84 7.85
N TRP A 202 21.19 19.69 6.83
CA TRP A 202 22.60 20.07 6.94
C TRP A 202 22.77 21.57 7.10
N GLY A 203 22.06 22.37 6.30
CA GLY A 203 22.08 23.84 6.43
C GLY A 203 21.63 24.32 7.80
N ALA A 204 20.56 23.73 8.35
CA ALA A 204 20.09 24.05 9.70
C ALA A 204 21.09 23.65 10.78
N ALA A 205 21.74 22.47 10.64
CA ALA A 205 22.77 22.04 11.57
C ALA A 205 24.02 22.97 11.55
N LEU A 206 24.46 23.32 10.33
CA LEU A 206 25.58 24.25 10.15
C LEU A 206 25.25 25.65 10.69
N GLY A 207 24.05 26.16 10.44
CA GLY A 207 23.57 27.44 10.96
C GLY A 207 23.59 27.52 12.50
N LYS A 208 23.21 26.42 13.16
CA LYS A 208 23.33 26.29 14.62
C LYS A 208 24.79 26.31 15.08
N LEU A 209 25.68 25.62 14.36
CA LEU A 209 27.10 25.50 14.73
C LEU A 209 27.86 26.85 14.62
N ILE A 210 27.50 27.68 13.65
CA ILE A 210 28.15 28.98 13.40
C ILE A 210 27.38 30.17 13.96
N GLY A 211 26.36 29.94 14.79
CA GLY A 211 25.63 31.01 15.52
C GLY A 211 24.78 31.94 14.62
N LEU A 212 24.49 31.55 13.37
CA LEU A 212 23.66 32.34 12.44
C LEU A 212 22.15 32.20 12.68
N ALA A 213 21.71 31.40 13.64
CA ALA A 213 20.32 31.10 13.88
C ALA A 213 19.54 32.11 14.73
N GLU A 214 20.18 33.15 15.27
CA GLU A 214 19.55 34.08 16.24
C GLU A 214 19.52 35.55 15.82
N ARG A 215 19.54 35.87 14.51
CA ARG A 215 19.27 37.26 14.06
C ARG A 215 18.00 37.36 13.24
N LYS A 216 16.88 36.85 13.76
CA LYS A 216 15.55 37.25 13.35
C LYS A 216 14.83 37.83 14.57
N GLY A 217 14.90 39.12 14.73
CA GLY A 217 14.11 39.83 15.73
C GLY A 217 14.88 40.93 16.48
N ALA A 218 15.08 42.01 15.82
CA ALA A 218 15.16 43.30 16.47
C ALA A 218 14.63 44.37 15.51
N PRO A 219 13.86 45.32 16.02
CA PRO A 219 12.91 46.17 15.30
C PRO A 219 13.56 47.14 14.34
#